data_2d32b2e20c43420163e59a03765bd5bd
#
_entry.id   2d32b2e20c43420163e59a03765bd5bd
#
_cell.length_a   1.000
_cell.length_b   1.000
_cell.length_c   1.000
_cell.angle_alpha   90.00
_cell.angle_beta   90.00
_cell.angle_gamma   90.00
#
_symmetry.space_group_name_H-M   'P 1'
#
loop_
_entity.id
_entity.type
_entity.pdbx_description
1 polymer ?
#
loop_
_entity_poly.entity_id
_entity_poly.type
_entity_poly.pdbx_seq_one_letter_code
_entity_poly.pdbx_strand_id
1 'polypeptide(L)'
;MPGPPDTFGRDNLPPEDLWPEFDFSHPAYRYPKRVNCVTRFLDRWIEKGRGERVAIVTPDCSWSYQDLYQRVNQLAHVLVDDYGLIPGNRVLLRSANNPMMLAAYLAVIRAGGIAVGTMPLLRSSELIEILIKARISHALCDERLREELEKAALKAPDLEQAGYFNGAAAAELEKRMAGKPTEFTPYDSASDDVCLLAFTSGTTGKPKGTMHFHRDLLAVCDGFSRMVLQLSLIHL
;
A
#
# COMPACT_ATOMS: atom_id res chain seq x y z
N MET A 1 -19.38 -3.06 12.94
CA MET A 1 -19.61 -2.16 11.80
C MET A 1 -19.39 -2.96 10.54
N PRO A 2 -20.03 -2.64 9.42
CA PRO A 2 -19.79 -3.32 8.15
C PRO A 2 -18.33 -3.19 7.74
N GLY A 3 -17.81 -4.17 6.97
CA GLY A 3 -16.48 -4.12 6.37
C GLY A 3 -16.36 -3.04 5.29
N PRO A 4 -15.24 -2.99 4.53
CA PRO A 4 -15.08 -2.01 3.46
C PRO A 4 -16.21 -2.13 2.43
N PRO A 5 -16.62 -1.01 1.78
CA PRO A 5 -17.68 -1.00 0.76
C PRO A 5 -17.40 -1.95 -0.42
N ASP A 6 -16.15 -2.03 -0.88
CA ASP A 6 -15.74 -3.04 -1.86
C ASP A 6 -15.29 -4.31 -1.12
N THR A 7 -16.10 -5.34 -1.20
CA THR A 7 -15.91 -6.61 -0.48
C THR A 7 -15.06 -7.63 -1.23
N PHE A 8 -14.62 -7.33 -2.46
CA PHE A 8 -13.91 -8.28 -3.32
C PHE A 8 -12.75 -9.00 -2.62
N GLY A 9 -11.93 -8.28 -1.86
CA GLY A 9 -10.82 -8.88 -1.10
C GLY A 9 -11.32 -9.91 -0.08
N ARG A 10 -12.37 -9.59 0.65
CA ARG A 10 -12.97 -10.49 1.66
C ARG A 10 -13.66 -11.69 1.01
N ASP A 11 -14.40 -11.47 -0.07
CA ASP A 11 -15.18 -12.51 -0.76
C ASP A 11 -14.28 -13.55 -1.46
N ASN A 12 -13.01 -13.20 -1.69
CA ASN A 12 -12.01 -14.07 -2.32
C ASN A 12 -10.97 -14.64 -1.35
N LEU A 13 -11.20 -14.53 -0.04
CA LEU A 13 -10.37 -15.23 0.96
C LEU A 13 -10.52 -16.75 0.81
N PRO A 14 -9.47 -17.52 1.12
CA PRO A 14 -9.59 -18.98 1.19
C PRO A 14 -10.68 -19.39 2.20
N PRO A 15 -11.30 -20.56 2.03
CA PRO A 15 -12.17 -21.14 3.06
C PRO A 15 -11.48 -21.23 4.43
N GLU A 16 -12.21 -20.99 5.51
CA GLU A 16 -11.64 -20.90 6.87
C GLU A 16 -10.89 -22.16 7.31
N ASP A 17 -11.31 -23.34 6.83
CA ASP A 17 -10.67 -24.63 7.09
C ASP A 17 -9.27 -24.76 6.46
N LEU A 18 -8.93 -23.89 5.53
CA LEU A 18 -7.59 -23.78 4.91
C LEU A 18 -6.71 -22.72 5.56
N TRP A 19 -7.22 -22.01 6.56
CA TRP A 19 -6.43 -20.99 7.23
C TRP A 19 -5.45 -21.62 8.22
N PRO A 20 -4.25 -21.03 8.39
CA PRO A 20 -3.36 -21.45 9.45
C PRO A 20 -3.94 -21.08 10.82
N GLU A 21 -3.56 -21.84 11.84
CA GLU A 21 -3.82 -21.43 13.22
C GLU A 21 -2.97 -20.19 13.54
N PHE A 22 -3.64 -19.09 13.91
CA PHE A 22 -2.99 -17.86 14.28
C PHE A 22 -2.75 -17.79 15.78
N ASP A 23 -1.50 -17.87 16.21
CA ASP A 23 -1.13 -17.66 17.61
C ASP A 23 -0.75 -16.19 17.88
N PHE A 24 -1.67 -15.45 18.47
CA PHE A 24 -1.48 -14.09 18.97
C PHE A 24 -1.38 -14.04 20.50
N SER A 25 -1.03 -15.13 21.16
CA SER A 25 -0.91 -15.20 22.62
C SER A 25 0.20 -14.30 23.17
N HIS A 26 1.29 -14.15 22.42
CA HIS A 26 2.40 -13.30 22.83
C HIS A 26 1.98 -11.81 22.88
N PRO A 27 2.30 -11.08 23.97
CA PRO A 27 1.86 -9.68 24.14
C PRO A 27 2.24 -8.73 22.99
N ALA A 28 3.36 -8.96 22.30
CA ALA A 28 3.79 -8.15 21.17
C ALA A 28 2.84 -8.22 19.97
N TYR A 29 2.03 -9.29 19.86
CA TYR A 29 1.10 -9.51 18.74
C TYR A 29 -0.37 -9.19 19.10
N ARG A 30 -0.61 -8.59 20.25
CA ARG A 30 -1.96 -8.17 20.65
C ARG A 30 -2.33 -6.84 19.98
N TYR A 31 -2.96 -6.95 18.84
CA TYR A 31 -3.46 -5.77 18.11
C TYR A 31 -4.92 -5.48 18.43
N PRO A 32 -5.35 -4.19 18.41
CA PRO A 32 -6.76 -3.86 18.54
C PRO A 32 -7.56 -4.44 17.37
N LYS A 33 -8.84 -4.72 17.61
CA LYS A 33 -9.75 -5.24 16.55
C LYS A 33 -9.87 -4.26 15.36
N ARG A 34 -9.67 -2.98 15.60
CA ARG A 34 -9.66 -1.95 14.56
C ARG A 34 -8.32 -1.24 14.58
N VAL A 35 -7.64 -1.29 13.45
CA VAL A 35 -6.35 -0.62 13.27
C VAL A 35 -6.03 -0.50 11.78
N ASN A 36 -5.79 0.71 11.32
CA ASN A 36 -5.07 0.92 10.09
C ASN A 36 -3.58 0.84 10.39
N CYS A 37 -2.85 -0.11 9.81
CA CYS A 37 -1.44 -0.35 10.17
C CYS A 37 -0.55 0.88 9.90
N VAL A 38 -0.94 1.77 8.98
CA VAL A 38 -0.19 3.00 8.70
C VAL A 38 -0.10 3.91 9.92
N THR A 39 -1.13 3.95 10.77
CA THR A 39 -1.08 4.75 12.01
C THR A 39 0.04 4.29 12.95
N ARG A 40 0.32 2.98 12.95
CA ARG A 40 1.42 2.40 13.75
C ARG A 40 2.78 2.62 13.09
N PHE A 41 2.85 2.63 11.77
CA PHE A 41 4.11 2.84 11.05
C PHE A 41 4.51 4.31 11.01
N LEU A 42 3.55 5.22 10.84
CA LEU A 42 3.81 6.61 10.52
C LEU A 42 3.32 7.59 11.60
N ASP A 43 2.02 7.60 11.93
CA ASP A 43 1.40 8.63 12.78
C ASP A 43 2.02 8.66 14.16
N ARG A 44 2.35 7.52 14.74
CA ARG A 44 2.98 7.43 16.07
C ARG A 44 4.28 8.23 16.20
N TRP A 45 5.01 8.46 15.10
CA TRP A 45 6.24 9.24 15.14
C TRP A 45 5.96 10.74 15.24
N ILE A 46 4.89 11.17 14.57
CA ILE A 46 4.38 12.54 14.64
C ILE A 46 3.82 12.80 16.04
N GLU A 47 2.95 11.92 16.55
CA GLU A 47 2.34 12.01 17.88
C GLU A 47 3.39 12.05 19.01
N LYS A 48 4.51 11.37 18.84
CA LYS A 48 5.64 11.38 19.79
C LYS A 48 6.58 12.58 19.63
N GLY A 49 6.27 13.55 18.78
CA GLY A 49 7.12 14.71 18.50
C GLY A 49 8.46 14.33 17.82
N ARG A 50 8.49 13.21 17.07
CA ARG A 50 9.68 12.71 16.38
C ARG A 50 9.58 12.83 14.86
N GLY A 51 8.75 13.72 14.37
CA GLY A 51 8.53 13.95 12.93
C GLY A 51 9.78 14.36 12.18
N GLU A 52 10.69 15.08 12.82
CA GLU A 52 11.96 15.54 12.20
C GLU A 52 13.02 14.44 12.02
N ARG A 53 12.80 13.24 12.59
CA ARG A 53 13.73 12.13 12.35
C ARG A 53 13.69 11.69 10.90
N VAL A 54 14.85 11.30 10.39
CA VAL A 54 14.97 10.76 9.04
C VAL A 54 14.22 9.44 8.94
N ALA A 55 13.32 9.34 7.95
CA ALA A 55 12.54 8.14 7.63
C ALA A 55 13.09 7.41 6.39
N ILE A 56 13.56 8.17 5.40
CA ILE A 56 14.05 7.63 4.13
C ILE A 56 15.35 8.35 3.74
N VAL A 57 16.33 7.59 3.29
CA VAL A 57 17.58 8.11 2.70
C VAL A 57 17.78 7.47 1.35
N THR A 58 18.05 8.28 0.34
CA THR A 58 18.49 7.86 -1.00
C THR A 58 19.73 8.66 -1.38
N PRO A 59 20.44 8.30 -2.46
CA PRO A 59 21.57 9.11 -2.94
C PRO A 59 21.18 10.57 -3.22
N ASP A 60 19.93 10.81 -3.64
CA ASP A 60 19.48 12.10 -4.17
C ASP A 60 18.66 12.91 -3.17
N CYS A 61 18.07 12.28 -2.14
CA CYS A 61 17.22 12.97 -1.18
C CYS A 61 17.14 12.25 0.17
N SER A 62 16.71 13.01 1.18
CA SER A 62 16.36 12.49 2.50
C SER A 62 14.98 13.04 2.88
N TRP A 63 14.08 12.17 3.35
CA TRP A 63 12.77 12.55 3.89
C TRP A 63 12.71 12.26 5.37
N SER A 64 12.20 13.22 6.13
CA SER A 64 11.81 13.01 7.52
C SER A 64 10.49 12.22 7.61
N TYR A 65 10.13 11.76 8.82
CA TYR A 65 8.80 11.20 9.06
C TYR A 65 7.71 12.24 8.80
N GLN A 66 7.97 13.52 9.06
CA GLN A 66 7.03 14.61 8.75
C GLN A 66 6.83 14.77 7.25
N ASP A 67 7.90 14.74 6.46
CA ASP A 67 7.82 14.79 5.00
C ASP A 67 7.02 13.62 4.44
N LEU A 68 7.30 12.41 4.92
CA LEU A 68 6.58 11.20 4.50
C LEU A 68 5.10 11.29 4.90
N TYR A 69 4.79 11.71 6.13
CA TYR A 69 3.43 11.88 6.62
C TYR A 69 2.60 12.83 5.74
N GLN A 70 3.16 14.01 5.45
CA GLN A 70 2.47 14.99 4.60
C GLN A 70 2.20 14.45 3.20
N ARG A 71 3.19 13.82 2.56
CA ARG A 71 3.02 13.24 1.22
C ARG A 71 2.03 12.09 1.19
N VAL A 72 2.05 11.23 2.19
CA VAL A 72 1.07 10.15 2.33
C VAL A 72 -0.35 10.69 2.44
N ASN A 73 -0.57 11.74 3.25
CA ASN A 73 -1.88 12.37 3.40
C ASN A 73 -2.35 13.07 2.12
N GLN A 74 -1.47 13.83 1.49
CA GLN A 74 -1.78 14.49 0.23
C GLN A 74 -2.15 13.49 -0.87
N LEU A 75 -1.40 12.38 -0.96
CA LEU A 75 -1.70 11.33 -1.93
C LEU A 75 -2.99 10.57 -1.59
N ALA A 76 -3.29 10.35 -0.30
CA ALA A 76 -4.56 9.78 0.12
C ALA A 76 -5.75 10.67 -0.30
N HIS A 77 -5.62 12.00 -0.18
CA HIS A 77 -6.61 12.94 -0.73
C HIS A 77 -6.75 12.83 -2.24
N VAL A 78 -5.66 12.76 -3.00
CA VAL A 78 -5.74 12.58 -4.47
C VAL A 78 -6.49 11.28 -4.80
N LEU A 79 -6.17 10.18 -4.11
CA LEU A 79 -6.82 8.90 -4.34
C LEU A 79 -8.33 8.97 -4.07
N VAL A 80 -8.75 9.58 -2.97
CA VAL A 80 -10.17 9.62 -2.57
C VAL A 80 -10.93 10.71 -3.32
N ASP A 81 -10.42 11.95 -3.30
CA ASP A 81 -11.16 13.12 -3.79
C ASP A 81 -11.13 13.24 -5.30
N ASP A 82 -9.98 12.92 -5.94
CA ASP A 82 -9.78 13.13 -7.37
C ASP A 82 -10.01 11.85 -8.18
N TYR A 83 -9.60 10.70 -7.64
CA TYR A 83 -9.68 9.41 -8.34
C TYR A 83 -10.87 8.55 -7.92
N GLY A 84 -11.61 8.95 -6.87
CA GLY A 84 -12.81 8.27 -6.42
C GLY A 84 -12.54 6.91 -5.74
N LEU A 85 -11.34 6.72 -5.18
CA LEU A 85 -11.01 5.49 -4.45
C LEU A 85 -12.00 5.28 -3.29
N ILE A 86 -12.60 4.11 -3.25
CA ILE A 86 -13.38 3.67 -2.08
C ILE A 86 -12.65 2.55 -1.34
N PRO A 87 -12.86 2.43 0.00
CA PRO A 87 -12.22 1.36 0.77
C PRO A 87 -12.53 -0.02 0.22
N GLY A 88 -11.48 -0.86 0.12
CA GLY A 88 -11.52 -2.18 -0.50
C GLY A 88 -11.11 -2.20 -1.98
N ASN A 89 -11.04 -1.07 -2.67
CA ASN A 89 -10.51 -1.02 -4.04
C ASN A 89 -9.03 -1.45 -4.09
N ARG A 90 -8.65 -2.13 -5.19
CA ARG A 90 -7.27 -2.58 -5.44
C ARG A 90 -6.55 -1.56 -6.29
N VAL A 91 -5.38 -1.13 -5.79
CA VAL A 91 -4.53 -0.14 -6.45
C VAL A 91 -3.22 -0.78 -6.87
N LEU A 92 -2.97 -0.87 -8.17
CA LEU A 92 -1.69 -1.32 -8.70
C LEU A 92 -0.61 -0.31 -8.36
N LEU A 93 0.49 -0.77 -7.78
CA LEU A 93 1.68 0.03 -7.52
C LEU A 93 2.85 -0.50 -8.39
N ARG A 94 3.32 0.35 -9.30
CA ARG A 94 4.34 -0.02 -10.28
C ARG A 94 5.49 0.98 -10.28
N SER A 95 6.58 0.64 -9.63
CA SER A 95 7.79 1.44 -9.57
C SER A 95 8.97 0.60 -9.09
N ALA A 96 10.20 1.06 -9.37
CA ALA A 96 11.36 0.65 -8.59
C ALA A 96 11.27 1.23 -7.17
N ASN A 97 12.14 0.74 -6.26
CA ASN A 97 12.21 1.27 -4.90
C ASN A 97 12.64 2.73 -4.91
N ASN A 98 11.78 3.61 -4.45
CA ASN A 98 12.02 5.04 -4.28
C ASN A 98 11.06 5.61 -3.22
N PRO A 99 11.27 6.84 -2.73
CA PRO A 99 10.44 7.44 -1.69
C PRO A 99 8.95 7.54 -2.06
N MET A 100 8.63 7.90 -3.30
CA MET A 100 7.23 7.98 -3.75
C MET A 100 6.53 6.63 -3.78
N MET A 101 7.23 5.54 -4.08
CA MET A 101 6.66 4.19 -4.03
C MET A 101 6.24 3.83 -2.60
N LEU A 102 7.07 4.15 -1.59
CA LEU A 102 6.68 3.94 -0.19
C LEU A 102 5.50 4.84 0.20
N ALA A 103 5.51 6.11 -0.19
CA ALA A 103 4.38 7.01 0.05
C ALA A 103 3.09 6.49 -0.58
N ALA A 104 3.16 5.93 -1.80
CA ALA A 104 2.02 5.33 -2.49
C ALA A 104 1.46 4.11 -1.74
N TYR A 105 2.32 3.19 -1.28
CA TYR A 105 1.88 2.06 -0.45
C TYR A 105 1.12 2.53 0.79
N LEU A 106 1.70 3.46 1.54
CA LEU A 106 1.10 3.95 2.78
C LEU A 106 -0.19 4.74 2.50
N ALA A 107 -0.23 5.54 1.44
CA ALA A 107 -1.42 6.34 1.10
C ALA A 107 -2.62 5.45 0.71
N VAL A 108 -2.40 4.43 -0.12
CA VAL A 108 -3.44 3.46 -0.50
C VAL A 108 -4.01 2.77 0.74
N ILE A 109 -3.15 2.24 1.60
CA ILE A 109 -3.58 1.54 2.82
C ILE A 109 -4.27 2.51 3.79
N ARG A 110 -3.76 3.75 3.92
CA ARG A 110 -4.34 4.79 4.76
C ARG A 110 -5.76 5.14 4.34
N ALA A 111 -6.00 5.21 3.02
CA ALA A 111 -7.32 5.47 2.44
C ALA A 111 -8.28 4.25 2.50
N GLY A 112 -7.84 3.11 3.03
CA GLY A 112 -8.62 1.87 3.09
C GLY A 112 -8.55 1.03 1.81
N GLY A 113 -7.72 1.40 0.84
CA GLY A 113 -7.48 0.61 -0.37
C GLY A 113 -6.56 -0.59 -0.11
N ILE A 114 -6.51 -1.49 -1.06
CA ILE A 114 -5.64 -2.67 -1.06
C ILE A 114 -4.47 -2.41 -2.02
N ALA A 115 -3.26 -2.31 -1.49
CA ALA A 115 -2.06 -2.10 -2.28
C ALA A 115 -1.67 -3.38 -3.03
N VAL A 116 -1.41 -3.28 -4.34
CA VAL A 116 -1.00 -4.41 -5.19
C VAL A 116 0.32 -4.06 -5.85
N GLY A 117 1.42 -4.44 -5.21
CA GLY A 117 2.76 -4.18 -5.71
C GLY A 117 3.15 -5.09 -6.87
N THR A 118 3.79 -4.53 -7.90
CA THR A 118 4.30 -5.28 -9.05
C THR A 118 5.76 -4.97 -9.31
N MET A 119 6.48 -5.97 -9.83
CA MET A 119 7.87 -5.78 -10.23
C MET A 119 7.96 -4.82 -11.44
N PRO A 120 8.95 -3.90 -11.46
CA PRO A 120 9.14 -2.97 -12.58
C PRO A 120 9.38 -3.66 -13.92
N LEU A 121 9.93 -4.87 -13.90
CA LEU A 121 10.30 -5.63 -15.10
C LEU A 121 9.13 -6.32 -15.79
N LEU A 122 7.94 -6.40 -15.17
CA LEU A 122 6.77 -7.03 -15.80
C LEU A 122 6.38 -6.29 -17.07
N ARG A 123 6.04 -7.07 -18.11
CA ARG A 123 5.54 -6.55 -19.37
C ARG A 123 4.00 -6.45 -19.34
N SER A 124 3.45 -5.81 -20.35
CA SER A 124 2.00 -5.62 -20.46
C SER A 124 1.19 -6.93 -20.40
N SER A 125 1.69 -8.03 -20.96
CA SER A 125 1.02 -9.33 -20.89
C SER A 125 0.84 -9.84 -19.46
N GLU A 126 1.88 -9.73 -18.63
CA GLU A 126 1.85 -10.15 -17.22
C GLU A 126 1.02 -9.20 -16.37
N LEU A 127 1.08 -7.90 -16.68
CA LEU A 127 0.27 -6.88 -16.02
C LEU A 127 -1.22 -7.09 -16.28
N ILE A 128 -1.62 -7.45 -17.49
CA ILE A 128 -3.02 -7.76 -17.84
C ILE A 128 -3.57 -8.87 -16.94
N GLU A 129 -2.81 -9.95 -16.73
CA GLU A 129 -3.24 -11.05 -15.87
C GLU A 129 -3.49 -10.58 -14.43
N ILE A 130 -2.61 -9.75 -13.89
CA ILE A 130 -2.75 -9.18 -12.53
C ILE A 130 -3.93 -8.22 -12.46
N LEU A 131 -4.04 -7.29 -13.43
CA LEU A 131 -5.11 -6.30 -13.49
C LEU A 131 -6.50 -6.97 -13.50
N ILE A 132 -6.67 -7.98 -14.35
CA ILE A 132 -7.93 -8.70 -14.48
C ILE A 132 -8.19 -9.55 -13.23
N LYS A 133 -7.19 -10.34 -12.79
CA LYS A 133 -7.37 -11.28 -11.68
C LYS A 133 -7.72 -10.59 -10.37
N ALA A 134 -7.09 -9.47 -10.08
CA ALA A 134 -7.35 -8.69 -8.86
C ALA A 134 -8.44 -7.63 -9.07
N ARG A 135 -9.04 -7.52 -10.25
CA ARG A 135 -10.01 -6.48 -10.59
C ARG A 135 -9.50 -5.10 -10.14
N ILE A 136 -8.32 -4.74 -10.62
CA ILE A 136 -7.65 -3.49 -10.27
C ILE A 136 -8.43 -2.31 -10.84
N SER A 137 -8.87 -1.40 -9.98
CA SER A 137 -9.60 -0.20 -10.37
C SER A 137 -8.70 1.04 -10.53
N HIS A 138 -7.58 1.08 -9.84
CA HIS A 138 -6.67 2.22 -9.81
C HIS A 138 -5.23 1.79 -10.01
N ALA A 139 -4.39 2.67 -10.54
CA ALA A 139 -2.95 2.43 -10.65
C ALA A 139 -2.14 3.67 -10.29
N LEU A 140 -1.02 3.50 -9.59
CA LEU A 140 0.02 4.50 -9.39
C LEU A 140 1.31 3.95 -9.98
N CYS A 141 1.87 4.66 -10.95
CA CYS A 141 2.97 4.17 -11.75
C CYS A 141 4.09 5.21 -11.87
N ASP A 142 5.33 4.76 -11.75
CA ASP A 142 6.48 5.58 -12.13
C ASP A 142 6.40 5.90 -13.63
N GLU A 143 6.56 7.17 -13.98
CA GLU A 143 6.46 7.67 -15.38
C GLU A 143 7.31 6.86 -16.34
N ARG A 144 8.48 6.42 -15.92
CA ARG A 144 9.42 5.62 -16.72
C ARG A 144 8.88 4.24 -17.10
N LEU A 145 7.82 3.78 -16.43
CA LEU A 145 7.18 2.45 -16.63
C LEU A 145 5.78 2.58 -17.25
N ARG A 146 5.40 3.78 -17.67
CA ARG A 146 4.09 4.15 -18.18
C ARG A 146 3.65 3.30 -19.38
N GLU A 147 4.53 3.14 -20.35
CA GLU A 147 4.21 2.51 -21.64
C GLU A 147 3.60 1.11 -21.49
N GLU A 148 4.19 0.27 -20.64
CA GLU A 148 3.70 -1.09 -20.43
C GLU A 148 2.37 -1.13 -19.66
N LEU A 149 2.16 -0.17 -18.75
CA LEU A 149 0.88 -0.04 -18.05
C LEU A 149 -0.23 0.43 -18.99
N GLU A 150 0.02 1.41 -19.84
CA GLU A 150 -0.97 1.90 -20.81
C GLU A 150 -1.37 0.80 -21.81
N LYS A 151 -0.41 0.02 -22.31
CA LYS A 151 -0.71 -1.15 -23.13
C LYS A 151 -1.58 -2.17 -22.40
N ALA A 152 -1.33 -2.40 -21.13
CA ALA A 152 -2.11 -3.34 -20.33
C ALA A 152 -3.51 -2.79 -20.03
N ALA A 153 -3.64 -1.49 -19.78
CA ALA A 153 -4.90 -0.81 -19.50
C ALA A 153 -5.95 -1.01 -20.62
N LEU A 154 -5.52 -1.09 -21.87
CA LEU A 154 -6.41 -1.34 -23.03
C LEU A 154 -7.19 -2.67 -22.92
N LYS A 155 -6.73 -3.61 -22.10
CA LYS A 155 -7.34 -4.93 -21.89
C LYS A 155 -7.80 -5.16 -20.44
N ALA A 156 -7.79 -4.15 -19.60
CA ALA A 156 -8.16 -4.20 -18.20
C ALA A 156 -9.43 -3.36 -17.96
N PRO A 157 -10.63 -3.93 -18.13
CA PRO A 157 -11.89 -3.17 -18.13
C PRO A 157 -12.22 -2.54 -16.78
N ASP A 158 -11.70 -3.07 -15.69
CA ASP A 158 -11.93 -2.53 -14.35
C ASP A 158 -11.00 -1.34 -14.00
N LEU A 159 -9.94 -1.09 -14.78
CA LEU A 159 -8.98 -0.01 -14.51
C LEU A 159 -9.57 1.34 -14.94
N GLU A 160 -9.99 2.13 -13.96
CA GLU A 160 -10.68 3.41 -14.18
C GLU A 160 -9.73 4.60 -14.14
N GLN A 161 -8.70 4.55 -13.28
CA GLN A 161 -7.80 5.68 -13.04
C GLN A 161 -6.33 5.23 -12.96
N ALA A 162 -5.44 6.02 -13.57
CA ALA A 162 -4.00 5.83 -13.44
C ALA A 162 -3.31 7.18 -13.17
N GLY A 163 -2.49 7.23 -12.12
CA GLY A 163 -1.64 8.36 -11.77
C GLY A 163 -0.17 8.04 -11.99
N TYR A 164 0.58 9.02 -12.52
CA TYR A 164 2.00 8.87 -12.83
C TYR A 164 2.84 9.82 -12.01
N PHE A 165 3.96 9.34 -11.45
CA PHE A 165 4.88 10.09 -10.61
C PHE A 165 6.33 9.96 -11.08
N ASN A 166 7.24 10.77 -10.54
CA ASN A 166 8.66 10.85 -10.91
C ASN A 166 8.91 11.25 -12.39
N GLY A 167 8.01 12.00 -13.00
CA GLY A 167 8.21 12.54 -14.35
C GLY A 167 9.12 13.77 -14.37
N ALA A 168 9.75 14.06 -15.53
CA ALA A 168 10.71 15.16 -15.72
C ALA A 168 10.13 16.58 -15.52
N ALA A 169 8.81 16.74 -15.57
CA ALA A 169 8.09 18.04 -15.45
C ALA A 169 7.16 18.05 -14.25
N ALA A 170 7.63 17.73 -13.03
CA ALA A 170 6.79 17.43 -11.88
C ALA A 170 5.54 16.68 -12.35
N ALA A 171 5.57 15.37 -12.25
CA ALA A 171 4.50 14.52 -12.79
C ALA A 171 3.14 15.03 -12.33
N GLU A 172 2.11 14.78 -13.09
CA GLU A 172 0.77 15.28 -12.80
C GLU A 172 0.32 14.93 -11.38
N LEU A 173 0.74 13.75 -10.88
CA LEU A 173 0.41 13.30 -9.53
C LEU A 173 0.99 14.21 -8.44
N GLU A 174 2.26 14.59 -8.52
CA GLU A 174 2.90 15.47 -7.54
C GLU A 174 2.30 16.88 -7.58
N LYS A 175 1.87 17.37 -8.75
CA LYS A 175 1.15 18.65 -8.87
C LYS A 175 -0.20 18.60 -8.18
N ARG A 176 -0.95 17.50 -8.34
CA ARG A 176 -2.22 17.30 -7.63
C ARG A 176 -2.02 17.23 -6.12
N MET A 177 -1.01 16.48 -5.68
CA MET A 177 -0.66 16.36 -4.27
C MET A 177 -0.33 17.71 -3.64
N ALA A 178 0.43 18.58 -4.30
CA ALA A 178 0.84 19.88 -3.77
C ALA A 178 -0.35 20.79 -3.40
N GLY A 179 -1.51 20.61 -4.02
CA GLY A 179 -2.74 21.34 -3.71
C GLY A 179 -3.62 20.71 -2.61
N LYS A 180 -3.23 19.54 -2.07
CA LYS A 180 -4.04 18.82 -1.08
C LYS A 180 -3.62 19.10 0.36
N PRO A 181 -4.56 18.96 1.32
CA PRO A 181 -4.24 19.06 2.75
C PRO A 181 -3.17 18.05 3.17
N THR A 182 -2.35 18.44 4.14
CA THR A 182 -1.30 17.60 4.73
C THR A 182 -1.79 16.68 5.86
N GLU A 183 -3.07 16.77 6.20
CA GLU A 183 -3.78 15.96 7.18
C GLU A 183 -4.83 15.12 6.47
N PHE A 184 -4.96 13.84 6.85
CA PHE A 184 -5.98 12.92 6.32
C PHE A 184 -6.40 11.96 7.42
N THR A 185 -7.69 11.79 7.64
CA THR A 185 -8.20 10.82 8.61
C THR A 185 -8.10 9.40 8.03
N PRO A 186 -7.29 8.50 8.63
CA PRO A 186 -7.17 7.14 8.15
C PRO A 186 -8.52 6.43 8.13
N TYR A 187 -8.76 5.60 7.13
CA TYR A 187 -9.93 4.73 7.13
C TYR A 187 -9.90 3.81 8.36
N ASP A 188 -11.05 3.73 9.06
CA ASP A 188 -11.20 2.88 10.24
C ASP A 188 -11.31 1.40 9.83
N SER A 189 -10.16 0.77 9.55
CA SER A 189 -10.04 -0.62 9.11
C SER A 189 -10.18 -1.60 10.26
N ALA A 190 -10.77 -2.76 10.01
CA ALA A 190 -10.61 -3.90 10.91
C ALA A 190 -9.17 -4.45 10.78
N SER A 191 -8.63 -5.01 11.86
CA SER A 191 -7.26 -5.57 11.85
C SER A 191 -7.09 -6.74 10.88
N ASP A 192 -8.20 -7.38 10.50
CA ASP A 192 -8.31 -8.46 9.53
C ASP A 192 -8.94 -8.04 8.19
N ASP A 193 -9.02 -6.75 7.91
CA ASP A 193 -9.26 -6.28 6.55
C ASP A 193 -7.99 -6.49 5.71
N VAL A 194 -8.18 -6.94 4.45
CA VAL A 194 -7.10 -7.09 3.49
C VAL A 194 -6.58 -5.70 3.12
N CYS A 195 -5.27 -5.48 3.21
CA CYS A 195 -4.64 -4.20 2.87
C CYS A 195 -3.49 -4.33 1.85
N LEU A 196 -3.02 -5.55 1.61
CA LEU A 196 -1.95 -5.82 0.65
C LEU A 196 -2.23 -7.11 -0.11
N LEU A 197 -2.01 -7.08 -1.42
CA LEU A 197 -1.96 -8.25 -2.31
C LEU A 197 -0.54 -8.37 -2.88
N ALA A 198 0.12 -9.48 -2.60
CA ALA A 198 1.43 -9.80 -3.15
C ALA A 198 1.31 -10.93 -4.19
N PHE A 199 1.65 -10.64 -5.43
CA PHE A 199 1.64 -11.64 -6.49
C PHE A 199 2.97 -12.38 -6.56
N THR A 200 2.88 -13.71 -6.62
CA THR A 200 4.02 -14.62 -6.83
C THR A 200 3.89 -15.31 -8.19
N SER A 201 5.02 -15.66 -8.79
CA SER A 201 5.09 -16.35 -10.10
C SER A 201 4.52 -17.77 -10.10
N GLY A 202 4.04 -18.28 -8.99
CA GLY A 202 3.44 -19.60 -8.84
C GLY A 202 4.16 -20.73 -9.60
N THR A 203 4.32 -21.90 -9.01
CA THR A 203 4.92 -23.08 -9.64
C THR A 203 4.13 -23.60 -10.87
N THR A 204 2.89 -23.14 -11.05
CA THR A 204 1.99 -23.53 -12.15
C THR A 204 1.97 -22.52 -13.32
N GLY A 205 2.85 -21.52 -13.32
CA GLY A 205 2.94 -20.49 -14.35
C GLY A 205 1.87 -19.39 -14.29
N LYS A 206 0.80 -19.56 -13.51
CA LYS A 206 -0.21 -18.51 -13.31
C LYS A 206 0.07 -17.74 -12.03
N PRO A 207 0.01 -16.40 -12.05
CA PRO A 207 0.26 -15.59 -10.85
C PRO A 207 -0.76 -15.91 -9.74
N LYS A 208 -0.26 -16.10 -8.52
CA LYS A 208 -1.06 -16.28 -7.31
C LYS A 208 -0.95 -15.03 -6.45
N GLY A 209 -2.07 -14.49 -6.00
CA GLY A 209 -2.11 -13.34 -5.08
C GLY A 209 -2.23 -13.83 -3.64
N THR A 210 -1.24 -13.51 -2.81
CA THR A 210 -1.31 -13.68 -1.35
C THR A 210 -1.96 -12.46 -0.73
N MET A 211 -2.97 -12.65 0.10
CA MET A 211 -3.67 -11.58 0.80
C MET A 211 -3.08 -11.39 2.18
N HIS A 212 -2.79 -10.15 2.55
CA HIS A 212 -2.27 -9.78 3.86
C HIS A 212 -3.21 -8.79 4.54
N PHE A 213 -3.45 -9.03 5.81
CA PHE A 213 -4.26 -8.19 6.67
C PHE A 213 -3.42 -7.07 7.32
N HIS A 214 -4.07 -6.04 7.82
CA HIS A 214 -3.38 -4.99 8.59
C HIS A 214 -2.54 -5.57 9.75
N ARG A 215 -3.09 -6.55 10.48
CA ARG A 215 -2.39 -7.22 11.59
C ARG A 215 -1.15 -8.00 11.14
N ASP A 216 -1.15 -8.55 9.92
CA ASP A 216 -0.02 -9.33 9.41
C ASP A 216 1.18 -8.42 9.16
N LEU A 217 0.96 -7.24 8.57
CA LEU A 217 2.03 -6.26 8.37
C LEU A 217 2.62 -5.80 9.71
N LEU A 218 1.77 -5.60 10.73
CA LEU A 218 2.23 -5.27 12.07
C LEU A 218 3.03 -6.42 12.69
N ALA A 219 2.54 -7.67 12.55
CA ALA A 219 3.21 -8.85 13.10
C ALA A 219 4.59 -9.10 12.48
N VAL A 220 4.74 -8.88 11.16
CA VAL A 220 6.05 -8.96 10.49
C VAL A 220 7.03 -7.93 11.08
N CYS A 221 6.58 -6.69 11.30
CA CYS A 221 7.43 -5.64 11.86
C CYS A 221 7.76 -5.89 13.33
N ASP A 222 6.78 -6.29 14.14
CA ASP A 222 7.00 -6.52 15.59
C ASP A 222 7.72 -7.84 15.86
N GLY A 223 7.54 -8.87 15.02
CA GLY A 223 8.17 -10.16 15.15
C GLY A 223 9.62 -10.17 14.66
N PHE A 224 9.82 -10.07 13.36
CA PHE A 224 11.14 -10.23 12.76
C PHE A 224 12.14 -9.20 13.26
N SER A 225 11.76 -7.93 13.25
CA SER A 225 12.67 -6.86 13.66
C SER A 225 13.05 -6.93 15.13
N ARG A 226 12.09 -7.21 16.01
CA ARG A 226 12.34 -7.22 17.46
C ARG A 226 12.87 -8.56 17.97
N MET A 227 12.29 -9.69 17.51
CA MET A 227 12.57 -11.00 18.08
C MET A 227 13.71 -11.71 17.40
N VAL A 228 13.84 -11.56 16.06
CA VAL A 228 14.90 -12.21 15.29
C VAL A 228 16.12 -11.32 15.20
N LEU A 229 15.95 -10.08 14.74
CA LEU A 229 17.07 -9.13 14.59
C LEU A 229 17.42 -8.40 15.89
N GLN A 230 16.61 -8.54 16.94
CA GLN A 230 16.78 -7.86 18.23
C GLN A 230 16.95 -6.34 18.11
N LEU A 231 16.37 -5.75 17.06
CA LEU A 231 16.39 -4.31 16.85
C LEU A 231 15.54 -3.62 17.90
N SER A 232 16.11 -2.67 18.60
CA SER A 232 15.40 -1.76 19.49
C SER A 232 15.43 -0.34 18.93
N LEU A 233 14.66 0.56 19.52
CA LEU A 233 14.66 2.00 19.17
C LEU A 233 16.05 2.66 19.33
N ILE A 234 17.01 1.98 19.92
CA ILE A 234 18.40 2.44 20.06
C ILE A 234 19.21 2.16 18.77
N HIS A 235 18.80 1.17 17.98
CA HIS A 235 19.48 0.77 16.75
C HIS A 235 18.86 1.40 15.48
N LEU A 236 17.79 2.15 15.63
CA LEU A 236 17.09 2.91 14.62
C LEU A 236 17.18 4.39 14.99
#